data_1ee2dd6fe22a929c2084fc72a5eec356
#
_entry.id   1ee2dd6fe22a929c2084fc72a5eec356
#
_cell.length_a   1.000
_cell.length_b   1.000
_cell.length_c   1.000
_cell.angle_alpha   90.00
_cell.angle_beta   90.00
_cell.angle_gamma   90.00
#
_symmetry.space_group_name_H-M   'P 1'
#
loop_
_entity.id
_entity.type
_entity.pdbx_description
1 polymer ?
#
loop_
_entity_poly.entity_id
_entity_poly.type
_entity_poly.pdbx_seq_one_letter_code
_entity_poly.pdbx_strand_id
1 'polypeptide(L)'
;LSTIPSYTASGILIKYDKDFKTHADAIYYPPVLVYYLVYNRKDIKQDLDGFGFLIPAKENKSFLGALWSSVIFSDRTDESKAAFTLFVGGSRNPGFVKEDRAFLLSKVRKEFETLMGITSDPIFTSERFWEKAIPQYNLGYVEHERFFDEFEKRNPGLFISGNFRGGISVGDCVKNAEIVCDKINEQLRMNN
;
A
#
# COMPACT_ATOMS: atom_id res chain seq x y z
N LEU A 1 17.95 -14.59 -3.47
CA LEU A 1 17.17 -13.54 -2.87
C LEU A 1 15.76 -13.50 -3.47
N SER A 2 14.72 -13.48 -2.60
CA SER A 2 13.31 -13.29 -2.97
C SER A 2 12.85 -11.90 -2.50
N THR A 3 12.33 -11.07 -3.40
CA THR A 3 11.77 -9.75 -3.11
C THR A 3 10.29 -9.62 -3.50
N ILE A 4 9.67 -10.75 -3.84
CA ILE A 4 8.26 -10.82 -4.25
C ILE A 4 7.34 -10.86 -3.01
N PRO A 5 6.05 -10.49 -3.13
CA PRO A 5 5.10 -10.57 -2.01
C PRO A 5 5.04 -11.95 -1.37
N SER A 6 4.74 -12.02 -0.06
CA SER A 6 4.76 -13.27 0.70
C SER A 6 3.87 -14.37 0.08
N TYR A 7 2.67 -14.00 -0.36
CA TYR A 7 1.73 -14.93 -1.00
C TYR A 7 2.24 -15.50 -2.35
N THR A 8 3.13 -14.79 -3.04
CA THR A 8 3.78 -15.29 -4.26
C THR A 8 4.97 -16.17 -3.90
N ALA A 9 5.78 -15.74 -2.90
CA ALA A 9 6.90 -16.51 -2.37
C ALA A 9 6.45 -17.86 -1.81
N SER A 10 5.26 -17.92 -1.21
CA SER A 10 4.61 -19.13 -0.68
C SER A 10 4.65 -20.29 -1.67
N GLY A 11 4.19 -20.07 -2.91
CA GLY A 11 4.15 -21.09 -3.95
C GLY A 11 5.53 -21.57 -4.44
N ILE A 12 6.55 -20.73 -4.30
CA ILE A 12 7.91 -21.01 -4.76
C ILE A 12 8.74 -21.69 -3.67
N LEU A 13 8.65 -21.19 -2.43
CA LEU A 13 9.53 -21.60 -1.34
C LEU A 13 9.00 -22.77 -0.50
N ILE A 14 7.74 -23.17 -0.70
CA ILE A 14 7.16 -24.36 -0.07
C ILE A 14 8.00 -25.65 -0.28
N LYS A 15 8.73 -25.73 -1.37
CA LYS A 15 9.60 -26.89 -1.68
C LYS A 15 10.79 -27.04 -0.73
N TYR A 16 11.18 -25.97 -0.03
CA TYR A 16 12.28 -25.98 0.94
C TYR A 16 11.79 -26.20 2.37
N ASP A 17 10.55 -25.76 2.67
CA ASP A 17 9.93 -25.91 3.97
C ASP A 17 8.42 -25.81 3.82
N LYS A 18 7.65 -26.84 4.22
CA LYS A 18 6.19 -26.88 4.10
C LYS A 18 5.50 -25.82 4.94
N ASP A 19 6.09 -25.48 6.10
CA ASP A 19 5.56 -24.48 7.01
C ASP A 19 5.71 -23.06 6.45
N PHE A 20 6.61 -22.86 5.46
CA PHE A 20 6.75 -21.58 4.77
C PHE A 20 5.43 -21.08 4.21
N LYS A 21 4.65 -21.99 3.62
CA LYS A 21 3.33 -21.64 3.07
C LYS A 21 2.38 -21.15 4.15
N THR A 22 2.34 -21.80 5.28
CA THR A 22 1.46 -21.44 6.40
C THR A 22 1.74 -20.01 6.89
N HIS A 23 3.01 -19.68 7.09
CA HIS A 23 3.43 -18.36 7.57
C HIS A 23 3.26 -17.26 6.49
N ALA A 24 3.62 -17.56 5.25
CA ALA A 24 3.56 -16.59 4.15
C ALA A 24 2.10 -16.25 3.74
N ASP A 25 1.20 -17.24 3.74
CA ASP A 25 -0.21 -17.05 3.39
C ASP A 25 -1.02 -16.41 4.54
N ALA A 26 -0.54 -16.53 5.79
CA ALA A 26 -1.18 -15.87 6.94
C ALA A 26 -1.02 -14.35 6.93
N ILE A 27 -0.08 -13.81 6.16
CA ILE A 27 0.08 -12.36 6.01
C ILE A 27 -1.08 -11.81 5.19
N TYR A 28 -1.91 -11.00 5.84
CA TYR A 28 -3.10 -10.45 5.20
C TYR A 28 -2.78 -9.22 4.35
N TYR A 29 -3.24 -9.24 3.11
CA TYR A 29 -3.17 -8.12 2.16
C TYR A 29 -4.60 -7.72 1.78
N PRO A 30 -5.17 -6.68 2.40
CA PRO A 30 -6.51 -6.23 2.05
C PRO A 30 -6.57 -5.63 0.64
N PRO A 31 -7.72 -5.71 -0.02
CA PRO A 31 -7.94 -5.02 -1.29
C PRO A 31 -8.04 -3.51 -1.08
N VAL A 32 -7.48 -2.75 -2.02
CA VAL A 32 -7.58 -1.28 -2.06
C VAL A 32 -7.91 -0.83 -3.47
N LEU A 33 -8.86 0.09 -3.57
CA LEU A 33 -9.12 0.84 -4.78
C LEU A 33 -8.59 2.26 -4.61
N VAL A 34 -7.87 2.72 -5.59
CA VAL A 34 -7.31 4.07 -5.63
C VAL A 34 -8.00 4.84 -6.74
N TYR A 35 -8.59 5.98 -6.41
CA TYR A 35 -9.07 6.95 -7.38
C TYR A 35 -8.08 8.09 -7.51
N TYR A 36 -7.80 8.49 -8.73
CA TYR A 36 -7.02 9.67 -9.05
C TYR A 36 -7.94 10.68 -9.73
N LEU A 37 -8.12 11.83 -9.10
CA LEU A 37 -9.05 12.88 -9.53
C LEU A 37 -8.27 14.17 -9.75
N VAL A 38 -8.56 14.87 -10.87
CA VAL A 38 -7.99 16.19 -11.16
C VAL A 38 -9.11 17.20 -11.34
N TYR A 39 -8.97 18.35 -10.71
CA TYR A 39 -9.91 19.48 -10.80
C TYR A 39 -9.18 20.75 -11.18
N ASN A 40 -9.92 21.76 -11.68
CA ASN A 40 -9.37 23.10 -11.77
C ASN A 40 -9.16 23.67 -10.36
N ARG A 41 -8.02 24.28 -10.09
CA ARG A 41 -7.69 24.84 -8.75
C ARG A 41 -8.70 25.88 -8.29
N LYS A 42 -9.21 26.71 -9.22
CA LYS A 42 -10.21 27.76 -8.93
C LYS A 42 -11.55 27.24 -8.41
N ASP A 43 -11.88 25.97 -8.67
CA ASP A 43 -13.15 25.35 -8.29
C ASP A 43 -13.08 24.69 -6.88
N ILE A 44 -11.93 24.78 -6.21
CA ILE A 44 -11.67 24.18 -4.91
C ILE A 44 -11.58 25.28 -3.88
N LYS A 45 -12.48 25.26 -2.88
CA LYS A 45 -12.52 26.29 -1.82
C LYS A 45 -11.45 26.07 -0.75
N GLN A 46 -11.13 24.79 -0.48
CA GLN A 46 -10.15 24.44 0.55
C GLN A 46 -8.74 24.84 0.13
N ASP A 47 -7.99 25.44 1.06
CA ASP A 47 -6.57 25.65 0.88
C ASP A 47 -5.82 24.31 0.85
N LEU A 48 -4.82 24.22 -0.04
CA LEU A 48 -4.00 23.01 -0.19
C LEU A 48 -2.64 23.28 0.50
N ASP A 49 -2.67 23.49 1.82
CA ASP A 49 -1.53 23.85 2.66
C ASP A 49 -0.86 22.67 3.39
N GLY A 50 -1.14 21.45 2.95
CA GLY A 50 -0.64 20.21 3.54
C GLY A 50 -0.49 19.07 2.54
N PHE A 51 -0.36 17.85 3.07
CA PHE A 51 -0.19 16.65 2.24
C PHE A 51 -1.50 15.95 1.87
N GLY A 52 -2.58 16.26 2.57
CA GLY A 52 -3.85 15.58 2.48
C GLY A 52 -4.44 15.30 3.86
N PHE A 53 -5.38 14.36 3.93
CA PHE A 53 -6.03 14.00 5.19
C PHE A 53 -6.40 12.52 5.25
N LEU A 54 -6.52 12.01 6.49
CA LEU A 54 -7.11 10.70 6.78
C LEU A 54 -8.49 10.91 7.42
N ILE A 55 -9.39 9.97 7.16
CA ILE A 55 -10.75 9.98 7.70
C ILE A 55 -10.83 9.02 8.90
N PRO A 56 -11.12 9.51 10.10
CA PRO A 56 -11.39 8.65 11.24
C PRO A 56 -12.60 7.73 10.97
N ALA A 57 -12.56 6.49 11.48
CA ALA A 57 -13.63 5.50 11.26
C ALA A 57 -15.02 6.02 11.70
N LYS A 58 -15.09 6.84 12.75
CA LYS A 58 -16.34 7.43 13.26
C LYS A 58 -17.07 8.34 12.28
N GLU A 59 -16.36 8.89 11.27
CA GLU A 59 -16.93 9.77 10.25
C GLU A 59 -17.73 9.01 9.17
N ASN A 60 -17.65 7.68 9.16
CA ASN A 60 -18.45 6.78 8.32
C ASN A 60 -18.42 7.13 6.83
N LYS A 61 -17.29 7.58 6.30
CA LYS A 61 -17.11 7.89 4.88
C LYS A 61 -16.71 6.66 4.07
N SER A 62 -16.97 6.72 2.78
CA SER A 62 -16.74 5.62 1.85
C SER A 62 -15.27 5.49 1.40
N PHE A 63 -14.40 6.38 1.83
CA PHE A 63 -12.96 6.35 1.55
C PHE A 63 -12.14 6.61 2.81
N LEU A 64 -10.87 6.22 2.77
CA LEU A 64 -9.96 6.24 3.92
C LEU A 64 -9.29 7.59 4.14
N GLY A 65 -9.15 8.35 3.07
CA GLY A 65 -8.45 9.62 3.05
C GLY A 65 -8.02 10.00 1.64
N ALA A 66 -7.44 11.17 1.52
CA ALA A 66 -6.97 11.72 0.25
C ALA A 66 -5.57 12.32 0.41
N LEU A 67 -4.67 12.06 -0.55
CA LEU A 67 -3.42 12.77 -0.72
C LEU A 67 -3.59 13.88 -1.75
N TRP A 68 -2.99 15.03 -1.47
CA TRP A 68 -2.94 16.16 -2.40
C TRP A 68 -1.73 15.99 -3.32
N SER A 69 -1.89 15.16 -4.34
CA SER A 69 -0.78 14.66 -5.16
C SER A 69 -0.01 15.74 -5.87
N SER A 70 -0.68 16.81 -6.31
CA SER A 70 -0.03 17.97 -6.95
C SER A 70 0.73 18.87 -5.97
N VAL A 71 0.43 18.80 -4.66
CA VAL A 71 1.19 19.50 -3.62
C VAL A 71 2.45 18.71 -3.26
N ILE A 72 2.31 17.39 -3.12
CA ILE A 72 3.45 16.51 -2.78
C ILE A 72 4.44 16.43 -3.95
N PHE A 73 3.92 16.42 -5.19
CA PHE A 73 4.70 16.28 -6.43
C PHE A 73 4.33 17.40 -7.40
N SER A 74 5.13 18.46 -7.43
CA SER A 74 4.86 19.68 -8.19
C SER A 74 4.78 19.49 -9.72
N ASP A 75 5.33 18.40 -10.24
CA ASP A 75 5.32 18.03 -11.66
C ASP A 75 4.07 17.26 -12.11
N ARG A 76 3.13 16.97 -11.20
CA ARG A 76 1.91 16.20 -11.51
C ARG A 76 0.86 16.97 -12.29
N THR A 77 0.78 18.29 -12.10
CA THR A 77 -0.12 19.19 -12.82
C THR A 77 0.51 20.58 -12.91
N ASP A 78 0.00 21.42 -13.83
CA ASP A 78 0.25 22.85 -13.78
C ASP A 78 -0.51 23.52 -12.61
N GLU A 79 -0.13 24.74 -12.23
CA GLU A 79 -0.69 25.46 -11.07
C GLU A 79 -2.20 25.78 -11.21
N SER A 80 -2.76 25.74 -12.41
CA SER A 80 -4.19 25.94 -12.63
C SER A 80 -5.06 24.76 -12.22
N LYS A 81 -4.44 23.62 -11.86
CA LYS A 81 -5.09 22.37 -11.53
C LYS A 81 -4.65 21.83 -10.18
N ALA A 82 -5.45 20.95 -9.61
CA ALA A 82 -5.09 20.17 -8.44
C ALA A 82 -5.44 18.71 -8.63
N ALA A 83 -4.49 17.83 -8.26
CA ALA A 83 -4.61 16.38 -8.37
C ALA A 83 -4.67 15.74 -6.98
N PHE A 84 -5.57 14.76 -6.85
CA PHE A 84 -5.83 14.04 -5.60
C PHE A 84 -5.77 12.54 -5.81
N THR A 85 -5.23 11.83 -4.83
CA THR A 85 -5.27 10.37 -4.75
C THR A 85 -6.14 9.97 -3.56
N LEU A 86 -7.27 9.31 -3.82
CA LEU A 86 -8.20 8.84 -2.80
C LEU A 86 -8.07 7.32 -2.63
N PHE A 87 -8.13 6.86 -1.39
CA PHE A 87 -8.01 5.43 -1.05
C PHE A 87 -9.34 4.89 -0.53
N VAL A 88 -9.78 3.76 -1.10
CA VAL A 88 -11.04 3.09 -0.74
C VAL A 88 -10.74 1.64 -0.35
N GLY A 89 -11.40 1.13 0.69
CA GLY A 89 -11.28 -0.27 1.10
C GLY A 89 -10.29 -0.47 2.25
N GLY A 90 -9.21 -1.22 1.99
CA GLY A 90 -8.28 -1.60 3.04
C GLY A 90 -8.91 -2.51 4.10
N SER A 91 -8.23 -2.69 5.23
CA SER A 91 -8.71 -3.54 6.33
C SER A 91 -10.00 -3.04 6.97
N ARG A 92 -10.32 -1.73 6.86
CA ARG A 92 -11.54 -1.16 7.44
C ARG A 92 -12.80 -1.49 6.66
N ASN A 93 -12.70 -1.61 5.35
CA ASN A 93 -13.84 -1.93 4.48
C ASN A 93 -13.43 -2.81 3.30
N PRO A 94 -13.01 -4.06 3.52
CA PRO A 94 -12.65 -4.96 2.43
C PRO A 94 -13.85 -5.34 1.56
N GLY A 95 -15.06 -5.15 2.05
CA GLY A 95 -16.31 -5.51 1.36
C GLY A 95 -16.65 -4.62 0.16
N PHE A 96 -15.99 -3.47 0.00
CA PHE A 96 -16.23 -2.55 -1.12
C PHE A 96 -16.06 -3.22 -2.50
N VAL A 97 -15.29 -4.29 -2.58
CA VAL A 97 -15.07 -5.07 -3.83
C VAL A 97 -16.35 -5.61 -4.44
N LYS A 98 -17.44 -5.71 -3.64
CA LYS A 98 -18.75 -6.18 -4.04
C LYS A 98 -19.66 -5.06 -4.53
N GLU A 99 -19.28 -3.80 -4.34
CA GLU A 99 -20.06 -2.64 -4.77
C GLU A 99 -19.88 -2.40 -6.26
N ASP A 100 -20.93 -1.86 -6.90
CA ASP A 100 -20.81 -1.39 -8.28
C ASP A 100 -19.81 -0.24 -8.37
N ARG A 101 -18.89 -0.30 -9.33
CA ARG A 101 -17.78 0.65 -9.46
C ARG A 101 -18.23 2.07 -9.75
N ALA A 102 -19.22 2.22 -10.61
CA ALA A 102 -19.74 3.55 -10.98
C ALA A 102 -20.47 4.18 -9.78
N PHE A 103 -21.27 3.40 -9.07
CA PHE A 103 -21.93 3.83 -7.85
C PHE A 103 -20.93 4.23 -6.77
N LEU A 104 -19.91 3.41 -6.53
CA LEU A 104 -18.86 3.66 -5.54
C LEU A 104 -18.08 4.94 -5.88
N LEU A 105 -17.68 5.12 -7.14
CA LEU A 105 -17.00 6.33 -7.58
C LEU A 105 -17.87 7.57 -7.34
N SER A 106 -19.14 7.53 -7.73
CA SER A 106 -20.08 8.64 -7.54
C SER A 106 -20.21 9.01 -6.05
N LYS A 107 -20.32 8.01 -5.17
CA LYS A 107 -20.45 8.20 -3.73
C LYS A 107 -19.19 8.80 -3.12
N VAL A 108 -18.03 8.22 -3.40
CA VAL A 108 -16.73 8.68 -2.91
C VAL A 108 -16.45 10.10 -3.40
N ARG A 109 -16.72 10.36 -4.67
CA ARG A 109 -16.53 11.67 -5.28
C ARG A 109 -17.38 12.73 -4.60
N LYS A 110 -18.69 12.46 -4.40
CA LYS A 110 -19.60 13.39 -3.73
C LYS A 110 -19.18 13.71 -2.30
N GLU A 111 -18.74 12.70 -1.56
CA GLU A 111 -18.23 12.88 -0.20
C GLU A 111 -16.95 13.72 -0.19
N PHE A 112 -16.01 13.45 -1.09
CA PHE A 112 -14.77 14.19 -1.23
C PHE A 112 -15.00 15.63 -1.65
N GLU A 113 -15.81 15.87 -2.70
CA GLU A 113 -16.17 17.19 -3.21
C GLU A 113 -16.82 18.05 -2.12
N THR A 114 -17.68 17.45 -1.31
CA THR A 114 -18.30 18.14 -0.16
C THR A 114 -17.26 18.56 0.88
N LEU A 115 -16.32 17.69 1.22
CA LEU A 115 -15.27 17.99 2.20
C LEU A 115 -14.31 19.09 1.71
N MET A 116 -13.98 19.06 0.42
CA MET A 116 -13.05 20.02 -0.19
C MET A 116 -13.69 21.31 -0.68
N GLY A 117 -15.03 21.40 -0.60
CA GLY A 117 -15.78 22.54 -1.16
C GLY A 117 -15.63 22.66 -2.67
N ILE A 118 -15.53 21.54 -3.39
CA ILE A 118 -15.42 21.48 -4.84
C ILE A 118 -16.81 21.63 -5.46
N THR A 119 -16.94 22.44 -6.49
CA THR A 119 -18.23 22.80 -7.12
C THR A 119 -18.35 22.37 -8.58
N SER A 120 -17.32 21.77 -9.14
CA SER A 120 -17.27 21.30 -10.53
C SER A 120 -17.01 19.80 -10.62
N ASP A 121 -17.26 19.24 -11.80
CA ASP A 121 -16.82 17.88 -12.11
C ASP A 121 -15.29 17.81 -12.27
N PRO A 122 -14.68 16.65 -11.99
CA PRO A 122 -13.26 16.45 -12.26
C PRO A 122 -12.99 16.51 -13.77
N ILE A 123 -11.91 17.17 -14.16
CA ILE A 123 -11.45 17.22 -15.55
C ILE A 123 -10.73 15.95 -15.98
N PHE A 124 -10.31 15.13 -14.99
CA PHE A 124 -9.73 13.82 -15.23
C PHE A 124 -10.07 12.89 -14.06
N THR A 125 -10.38 11.63 -14.39
CA THR A 125 -10.62 10.56 -13.42
C THR A 125 -9.94 9.30 -13.90
N SER A 126 -9.22 8.63 -12.99
CA SER A 126 -8.64 7.30 -13.22
C SER A 126 -8.80 6.45 -11.98
N GLU A 127 -8.79 5.12 -12.15
CA GLU A 127 -8.82 4.19 -11.02
C GLU A 127 -7.77 3.10 -11.15
N ARG A 128 -7.30 2.61 -10.00
CA ARG A 128 -6.45 1.43 -9.91
C ARG A 128 -6.93 0.54 -8.79
N PHE A 129 -7.28 -0.69 -9.12
CA PHE A 129 -7.63 -1.72 -8.15
C PHE A 129 -6.41 -2.59 -7.83
N TRP A 130 -6.16 -2.77 -6.53
CA TRP A 130 -5.19 -3.67 -5.98
C TRP A 130 -5.92 -4.74 -5.17
N GLU A 131 -6.01 -5.96 -5.70
CA GLU A 131 -6.67 -7.07 -5.01
C GLU A 131 -5.97 -7.43 -3.70
N LYS A 132 -4.65 -7.35 -3.70
CA LYS A 132 -3.76 -7.55 -2.55
C LYS A 132 -2.82 -6.36 -2.46
N ALA A 133 -3.16 -5.36 -1.64
CA ALA A 133 -2.43 -4.10 -1.61
C ALA A 133 -1.23 -4.14 -0.64
N ILE A 134 -1.42 -3.75 0.60
CA ILE A 134 -0.35 -3.57 1.59
C ILE A 134 -0.46 -4.65 2.67
N PRO A 135 0.64 -5.37 3.00
CA PRO A 135 0.62 -6.35 4.09
C PRO A 135 0.23 -5.69 5.41
N GLN A 136 -0.58 -6.38 6.21
CA GLN A 136 -1.01 -5.90 7.51
C GLN A 136 -0.22 -6.60 8.61
N TYR A 137 0.38 -5.82 9.50
CA TYR A 137 1.11 -6.30 10.67
C TYR A 137 0.12 -6.51 11.83
N ASN A 138 -0.69 -7.57 11.70
CA ASN A 138 -1.68 -7.95 12.69
C ASN A 138 -1.03 -8.52 13.96
N LEU A 139 -1.84 -8.69 15.02
CA LEU A 139 -1.38 -9.39 16.23
C LEU A 139 -0.84 -10.77 15.87
N GLY A 140 0.31 -11.14 16.44
CA GLY A 140 1.01 -12.38 16.11
C GLY A 140 1.98 -12.28 14.92
N TYR A 141 2.07 -11.14 14.24
CA TYR A 141 2.95 -10.96 13.08
C TYR A 141 4.42 -11.28 13.37
N VAL A 142 4.90 -11.00 14.56
CA VAL A 142 6.27 -11.28 15.00
C VAL A 142 6.63 -12.76 14.89
N GLU A 143 5.68 -13.66 14.98
CA GLU A 143 5.92 -15.11 14.83
C GLU A 143 6.24 -15.48 13.39
N HIS A 144 5.61 -14.79 12.43
CA HIS A 144 5.94 -14.95 11.02
C HIS A 144 7.34 -14.43 10.70
N GLU A 145 7.73 -13.27 11.24
CA GLU A 145 9.09 -12.74 11.07
C GLU A 145 10.14 -13.69 11.66
N ARG A 146 9.92 -14.21 12.88
CA ARG A 146 10.80 -15.22 13.49
C ARG A 146 10.93 -16.47 12.63
N PHE A 147 9.81 -16.95 12.10
CA PHE A 147 9.84 -18.10 11.19
C PHE A 147 10.70 -17.84 9.96
N PHE A 148 10.56 -16.67 9.31
CA PHE A 148 11.36 -16.33 8.14
C PHE A 148 12.85 -16.19 8.46
N ASP A 149 13.20 -15.65 9.63
CA ASP A 149 14.59 -15.60 10.10
C ASP A 149 15.17 -17.00 10.29
N GLU A 150 14.42 -17.92 10.92
CA GLU A 150 14.84 -19.32 11.10
C GLU A 150 14.86 -20.08 9.77
N PHE A 151 13.95 -19.78 8.85
CA PHE A 151 13.97 -20.37 7.52
C PHE A 151 15.26 -20.00 6.75
N GLU A 152 15.68 -18.74 6.78
CA GLU A 152 16.94 -18.28 6.18
C GLU A 152 18.16 -19.01 6.79
N LYS A 153 18.19 -19.17 8.13
CA LYS A 153 19.26 -19.89 8.81
C LYS A 153 19.34 -21.37 8.40
N ARG A 154 18.18 -22.04 8.24
CA ARG A 154 18.11 -23.44 7.82
C ARG A 154 18.40 -23.64 6.33
N ASN A 155 18.32 -22.59 5.52
CA ASN A 155 18.51 -22.65 4.07
C ASN A 155 19.57 -21.62 3.63
N PRO A 156 20.86 -21.84 3.93
CA PRO A 156 21.93 -20.93 3.54
C PRO A 156 21.89 -20.59 2.04
N GLY A 157 22.02 -19.31 1.69
CA GLY A 157 21.91 -18.82 0.32
C GLY A 157 20.49 -18.41 -0.09
N LEU A 158 19.47 -18.68 0.72
CA LEU A 158 18.12 -18.13 0.54
C LEU A 158 17.94 -16.91 1.45
N PHE A 159 17.52 -15.81 0.86
CA PHE A 159 17.21 -14.56 1.55
C PHE A 159 15.84 -14.07 1.13
N ILE A 160 15.07 -13.54 2.09
CA ILE A 160 13.70 -13.06 1.88
C ILE A 160 13.63 -11.59 2.28
N SER A 161 13.19 -10.75 1.37
CA SER A 161 12.99 -9.32 1.58
C SER A 161 11.66 -8.88 0.96
N GLY A 162 11.18 -7.71 1.34
CA GLY A 162 9.96 -7.13 0.81
C GLY A 162 9.23 -6.32 1.88
N ASN A 163 8.15 -5.66 1.49
CA ASN A 163 7.36 -4.81 2.37
C ASN A 163 6.62 -5.54 3.51
N PHE A 164 6.71 -6.86 3.54
CA PHE A 164 6.23 -7.71 4.63
C PHE A 164 7.34 -8.09 5.63
N ARG A 165 8.54 -7.51 5.52
CA ARG A 165 9.69 -7.76 6.40
C ARG A 165 10.28 -6.42 6.86
N GLY A 166 10.22 -6.15 8.15
CA GLY A 166 10.90 -5.00 8.77
C GLY A 166 10.33 -3.62 8.46
N GLY A 167 9.14 -3.51 7.87
CA GLY A 167 8.44 -2.27 7.59
C GLY A 167 7.89 -2.18 6.16
N ILE A 168 6.76 -1.48 6.02
CA ILE A 168 5.98 -1.43 4.78
C ILE A 168 6.23 -0.17 3.93
N SER A 169 6.85 0.85 4.48
CA SER A 169 7.12 2.08 3.73
C SER A 169 8.23 1.87 2.70
N VAL A 170 8.26 2.72 1.67
CA VAL A 170 9.36 2.72 0.69
C VAL A 170 10.71 2.92 1.40
N GLY A 171 10.76 3.84 2.38
CA GLY A 171 11.97 4.09 3.16
C GLY A 171 12.43 2.86 3.97
N ASP A 172 11.49 2.12 4.58
CA ASP A 172 11.81 0.88 5.29
C ASP A 172 12.31 -0.19 4.31
N CYS A 173 11.69 -0.32 3.15
CA CYS A 173 12.16 -1.26 2.12
C CYS A 173 13.59 -0.96 1.66
N VAL A 174 13.96 0.32 1.51
CA VAL A 174 15.34 0.72 1.16
C VAL A 174 16.32 0.34 2.27
N LYS A 175 16.01 0.66 3.54
CA LYS A 175 16.85 0.27 4.70
C LYS A 175 17.00 -1.25 4.80
N ASN A 176 15.91 -1.99 4.62
CA ASN A 176 15.96 -3.44 4.66
C ASN A 176 16.76 -4.04 3.50
N ALA A 177 16.74 -3.42 2.33
CA ALA A 177 17.58 -3.85 1.21
C ALA A 177 19.07 -3.74 1.55
N GLU A 178 19.51 -2.68 2.23
CA GLU A 178 20.89 -2.52 2.72
C GLU A 178 21.25 -3.63 3.69
N ILE A 179 20.42 -3.89 4.71
CA ILE A 179 20.63 -4.95 5.69
C ILE A 179 20.76 -6.33 5.02
N VAL A 180 19.91 -6.61 4.03
CA VAL A 180 19.96 -7.89 3.30
C VAL A 180 21.20 -7.99 2.43
N CYS A 181 21.63 -6.89 1.78
CA CYS A 181 22.89 -6.87 1.04
C CYS A 181 24.09 -7.19 1.93
N ASP A 182 24.15 -6.64 3.14
CA ASP A 182 25.24 -6.91 4.08
C ASP A 182 25.25 -8.39 4.49
N LYS A 183 24.10 -8.96 4.85
CA LYS A 183 23.97 -10.39 5.16
C LYS A 183 24.46 -11.28 4.01
N ILE A 184 24.11 -10.95 2.77
CA ILE A 184 24.53 -11.70 1.59
C ILE A 184 26.06 -11.62 1.44
N ASN A 185 26.63 -10.43 1.57
CA ASN A 185 28.08 -10.21 1.45
C ASN A 185 28.87 -10.96 2.56
N GLU A 186 28.39 -10.96 3.79
CA GLU A 186 28.98 -11.70 4.89
C GLU A 186 28.99 -13.21 4.60
N GLN A 187 27.85 -13.75 4.14
CA GLN A 187 27.76 -15.18 3.82
C GLN A 187 28.67 -15.58 2.64
N LEU A 188 28.80 -14.73 1.63
CA LEU A 188 29.72 -14.97 0.50
C LEU A 188 31.19 -14.98 0.94
N ARG A 189 31.57 -14.09 1.88
CA ARG A 189 32.94 -14.05 2.44
C ARG A 189 33.29 -15.27 3.29
N MET A 190 32.30 -15.83 4.00
CA MET A 190 32.50 -17.03 4.82
C MET A 190 32.65 -18.30 3.98
N ASN A 191 32.16 -18.32 2.76
CA ASN A 191 32.19 -19.47 1.87
C ASN A 191 33.38 -19.45 0.88
N ASN A 192 34.19 -18.40 0.89
CA ASN A 192 35.46 -18.27 0.17
C ASN A 192 36.67 -18.39 1.08
#